data_abe1c31dae0f0c4cf9c2868dce62ba7d
#
_entry.id   abe1c31dae0f0c4cf9c2868dce62ba7d
#
_cell.length_a   1.000
_cell.length_b   1.000
_cell.length_c   1.000
_cell.angle_alpha   90.00
_cell.angle_beta   90.00
_cell.angle_gamma   90.00
#
_symmetry.space_group_name_H-M   'P 1'
#
loop_
_entity.id
_entity.type
_entity.pdbx_description
1 polymer ?
#
loop_
_entity_poly.entity_id
_entity_poly.type
_entity_poly.pdbx_seq_one_letter_code
_entity_poly.pdbx_strand_id
1 'polypeptide(L)'
;KIDADVEIIVGKSLGTIALSHLLKNYPETRQMKTIWHTPLILSQDIQDVIKSHSSRPLLVIGTNDPHYDVSALEDLLQSTDGVAKVIENANHGMEVPGGPQALVEVMIEIVKKMNAYIQSE
;
A
#
# COMPACT_ATOMS: atom_id res chain seq x y z
N LYS A 1 -4.13 22.31 -8.12
CA LYS A 1 -3.37 21.89 -9.30
C LYS A 1 -2.29 20.90 -8.87
N ILE A 2 -2.24 19.77 -9.53
CA ILE A 2 -1.19 18.79 -9.29
C ILE A 2 0.02 19.19 -10.11
N ASP A 3 1.17 19.24 -9.45
CA ASP A 3 2.43 19.49 -10.15
C ASP A 3 2.69 18.31 -11.11
N ALA A 4 3.15 18.64 -12.33
CA ALA A 4 3.45 17.62 -13.33
C ALA A 4 4.56 16.65 -12.88
N ASP A 5 5.37 17.05 -11.90
CA ASP A 5 6.45 16.22 -11.36
C ASP A 5 5.99 15.24 -10.27
N VAL A 6 4.74 15.35 -9.83
CA VAL A 6 4.21 14.39 -8.84
C VAL A 6 3.82 13.11 -9.55
N GLU A 7 4.52 12.03 -9.24
CA GLU A 7 4.32 10.74 -9.89
C GLU A 7 3.86 9.65 -8.94
N ILE A 8 3.92 9.90 -7.63
CA ILE A 8 3.68 8.89 -6.61
C ILE A 8 2.83 9.47 -5.50
N ILE A 9 1.86 8.69 -5.04
CA ILE A 9 1.07 9.04 -3.88
C ILE A 9 1.20 7.89 -2.87
N VAL A 10 1.51 8.24 -1.63
CA VAL A 10 1.61 7.27 -0.53
C VAL A 10 0.50 7.53 0.47
N GLY A 11 -0.29 6.51 0.77
CA GLY A 11 -1.27 6.55 1.85
C GLY A 11 -0.90 5.52 2.91
N LYS A 12 -0.96 5.91 4.18
CA LYS A 12 -0.65 5.01 5.29
C LYS A 12 -1.82 4.95 6.27
N SER A 13 -2.26 3.74 6.60
CA SER A 13 -3.32 3.49 7.60
C SER A 13 -4.59 4.28 7.25
N LEU A 14 -5.02 5.20 8.11
CA LEU A 14 -6.16 6.08 7.81
C LEU A 14 -5.92 6.93 6.56
N GLY A 15 -4.66 7.20 6.21
CA GLY A 15 -4.30 7.86 4.95
C GLY A 15 -4.70 7.06 3.72
N THR A 16 -4.95 5.75 3.84
CA THR A 16 -5.45 4.96 2.72
C THR A 16 -6.91 5.30 2.40
N ILE A 17 -7.65 5.81 3.38
CA ILE A 17 -9.00 6.35 3.14
C ILE A 17 -8.88 7.64 2.31
N ALA A 18 -7.95 8.52 2.66
CA ALA A 18 -7.70 9.73 1.90
C ALA A 18 -7.22 9.43 0.47
N LEU A 19 -6.32 8.46 0.31
CA LEU A 19 -5.86 8.02 -1.00
C LEU A 19 -7.01 7.47 -1.83
N SER A 20 -7.87 6.67 -1.23
CA SER A 20 -9.08 6.16 -1.87
C SER A 20 -9.98 7.30 -2.36
N HIS A 21 -10.18 8.32 -1.53
CA HIS A 21 -10.95 9.50 -1.89
C HIS A 21 -10.35 10.26 -3.07
N LEU A 22 -9.03 10.43 -3.08
CA LEU A 22 -8.33 11.09 -4.18
C LEU A 22 -8.53 10.35 -5.50
N LEU A 23 -8.31 9.05 -5.51
CA LEU A 23 -8.45 8.23 -6.72
C LEU A 23 -9.88 8.22 -7.23
N LYS A 24 -10.85 8.22 -6.32
CA LYS A 24 -12.26 8.18 -6.68
C LYS A 24 -12.74 9.50 -7.28
N ASN A 25 -12.29 10.63 -6.74
CA ASN A 25 -12.84 11.94 -7.07
C ASN A 25 -11.94 12.82 -7.96
N TYR A 26 -10.67 12.43 -8.15
CA TYR A 26 -9.70 13.19 -8.93
C TYR A 26 -9.06 12.28 -9.97
N PRO A 27 -9.69 12.13 -11.16
CA PRO A 27 -9.23 11.15 -12.17
C PRO A 27 -7.77 11.28 -12.59
N GLU A 28 -7.20 12.48 -12.52
CA GLU A 28 -5.79 12.72 -12.85
C GLU A 28 -4.82 11.96 -11.93
N THR A 29 -5.26 11.58 -10.72
CA THR A 29 -4.43 10.83 -9.78
C THR A 29 -4.26 9.36 -10.18
N ARG A 30 -5.14 8.85 -11.04
CA ARG A 30 -5.17 7.42 -11.41
C ARG A 30 -4.00 6.99 -12.28
N GLN A 31 -3.26 7.95 -12.84
CA GLN A 31 -2.06 7.68 -13.62
C GLN A 31 -0.80 7.62 -12.75
N MET A 32 -0.91 8.00 -11.50
CA MET A 32 0.22 8.02 -10.56
C MET A 32 0.46 6.65 -9.96
N LYS A 33 1.71 6.35 -9.63
CA LYS A 33 2.02 5.18 -8.81
C LYS A 33 1.46 5.38 -7.42
N THR A 34 0.90 4.33 -6.85
CA THR A 34 0.31 4.39 -5.50
C THR A 34 0.97 3.37 -4.58
N ILE A 35 1.31 3.82 -3.38
CA ILE A 35 1.82 2.97 -2.31
C ILE A 35 0.79 2.99 -1.18
N TRP A 36 0.24 1.83 -0.91
CA TRP A 36 -0.77 1.61 0.13
C TRP A 36 -0.08 0.96 1.32
N HIS A 37 0.35 1.76 2.28
CA HIS A 37 1.07 1.30 3.45
C HIS A 37 0.09 1.02 4.59
N THR A 38 0.10 -0.18 5.11
CA THR A 38 -0.89 -0.68 6.09
C THR A 38 -2.33 -0.35 5.69
N PRO A 39 -2.73 -0.76 4.46
CA PRO A 39 -4.05 -0.40 3.95
C PRO A 39 -5.16 -1.12 4.68
N LEU A 40 -6.31 -0.44 4.77
CA LEU A 40 -7.51 -0.98 5.43
C LEU A 40 -8.26 -1.89 4.45
N ILE A 41 -7.62 -2.97 4.01
CA ILE A 41 -8.14 -3.81 2.91
C ILE A 41 -9.38 -4.63 3.25
N LEU A 42 -9.78 -4.70 4.52
CA LEU A 42 -11.07 -5.29 4.86
C LEU A 42 -12.25 -4.36 4.53
N SER A 43 -11.97 -3.08 4.27
CA SER A 43 -12.99 -2.15 3.80
C SER A 43 -13.32 -2.44 2.33
N GLN A 44 -14.58 -2.75 2.05
CA GLN A 44 -15.04 -2.98 0.69
C GLN A 44 -14.84 -1.75 -0.19
N ASP A 45 -15.07 -0.55 0.36
CA ASP A 45 -14.87 0.70 -0.38
C ASP A 45 -13.42 0.85 -0.85
N ILE A 46 -12.46 0.55 0.03
CA ILE A 46 -11.04 0.62 -0.33
C ILE A 46 -10.70 -0.44 -1.38
N GLN A 47 -11.17 -1.67 -1.22
CA GLN A 47 -10.96 -2.71 -2.23
C GLN A 47 -11.48 -2.28 -3.60
N ASP A 48 -12.69 -1.73 -3.64
CA ASP A 48 -13.32 -1.32 -4.89
C ASP A 48 -12.54 -0.19 -5.58
N VAL A 49 -12.05 0.77 -4.82
CA VAL A 49 -11.24 1.87 -5.38
C VAL A 49 -9.90 1.36 -5.90
N ILE A 50 -9.23 0.49 -5.16
CA ILE A 50 -7.96 -0.09 -5.60
C ILE A 50 -8.17 -0.83 -6.92
N LYS A 51 -9.17 -1.68 -7.00
CA LYS A 51 -9.46 -2.45 -8.21
C LYS A 51 -9.83 -1.58 -9.40
N SER A 52 -10.57 -0.50 -9.17
CA SER A 52 -11.11 0.32 -10.24
C SER A 52 -10.15 1.42 -10.69
N HIS A 53 -9.32 1.94 -9.80
CA HIS A 53 -8.62 3.19 -10.02
C HIS A 53 -7.12 3.15 -9.71
N SER A 54 -6.61 2.05 -9.17
CA SER A 54 -5.18 1.93 -8.85
C SER A 54 -4.55 0.88 -9.75
N SER A 55 -3.70 1.32 -10.67
CA SER A 55 -3.01 0.41 -11.58
C SER A 55 -1.67 0.01 -10.99
N ARG A 56 -1.46 -1.29 -10.86
CA ARG A 56 -0.20 -1.87 -10.36
C ARG A 56 0.27 -1.24 -9.04
N PRO A 57 -0.59 -1.19 -8.01
CA PRO A 57 -0.22 -0.58 -6.73
C PRO A 57 0.84 -1.40 -6.00
N LEU A 58 1.57 -0.75 -5.09
CA LEU A 58 2.35 -1.44 -4.06
C LEU A 58 1.53 -1.48 -2.77
N LEU A 59 1.32 -2.66 -2.24
CA LEU A 59 0.63 -2.88 -0.97
C LEU A 59 1.64 -3.36 0.07
N VAL A 60 1.75 -2.67 1.20
CA VAL A 60 2.68 -3.02 2.30
C VAL A 60 1.86 -3.31 3.55
N ILE A 61 1.92 -4.54 4.03
CA ILE A 61 1.10 -4.96 5.17
C ILE A 61 1.81 -6.05 5.98
N GLY A 62 1.53 -6.08 7.28
CA GLY A 62 2.05 -7.11 8.18
C GLY A 62 1.06 -8.24 8.40
N THR A 63 1.56 -9.45 8.65
CA THR A 63 0.68 -10.61 8.85
C THR A 63 -0.11 -10.56 10.16
N ASN A 64 0.33 -9.78 11.15
CA ASN A 64 -0.39 -9.56 12.40
C ASN A 64 -1.24 -8.30 12.40
N ASP A 65 -1.37 -7.64 11.26
CA ASP A 65 -2.30 -6.52 11.12
C ASP A 65 -3.73 -7.06 11.12
N PRO A 66 -4.66 -6.48 11.92
CA PRO A 66 -6.05 -6.91 11.90
C PRO A 66 -6.74 -6.81 10.53
N HIS A 67 -6.22 -5.98 9.64
CA HIS A 67 -6.73 -5.83 8.28
C HIS A 67 -6.11 -6.83 7.30
N TYR A 68 -5.14 -7.62 7.72
CA TYR A 68 -4.50 -8.60 6.84
C TYR A 68 -5.45 -9.76 6.55
N ASP A 69 -5.68 -10.01 5.28
CA ASP A 69 -6.46 -11.14 4.80
C ASP A 69 -5.83 -11.63 3.50
N VAL A 70 -5.38 -12.87 3.49
CA VAL A 70 -4.65 -13.45 2.35
C VAL A 70 -5.51 -13.41 1.08
N SER A 71 -6.77 -13.82 1.19
CA SER A 71 -7.66 -13.89 0.03
C SER A 71 -7.93 -12.51 -0.55
N ALA A 72 -8.18 -11.52 0.31
CA ALA A 72 -8.41 -10.14 -0.13
C ALA A 72 -7.15 -9.56 -0.78
N LEU A 73 -5.98 -9.81 -0.19
CA LEU A 73 -4.72 -9.33 -0.74
C LEU A 73 -4.45 -9.95 -2.12
N GLU A 74 -4.57 -11.27 -2.23
CA GLU A 74 -4.34 -11.96 -3.49
C GLU A 74 -5.30 -11.47 -4.58
N ASP A 75 -6.56 -11.27 -4.26
CA ASP A 75 -7.56 -10.76 -5.19
C ASP A 75 -7.20 -9.36 -5.69
N LEU A 76 -6.77 -8.48 -4.79
CA LEU A 76 -6.31 -7.13 -5.15
C LEU A 76 -5.09 -7.19 -6.08
N LEU A 77 -4.13 -8.04 -5.78
CA LEU A 77 -2.92 -8.17 -6.61
C LEU A 77 -3.23 -8.70 -8.00
N GLN A 78 -4.09 -9.71 -8.10
CA GLN A 78 -4.49 -10.25 -9.39
C GLN A 78 -5.28 -9.24 -10.22
N SER A 79 -6.21 -8.54 -9.58
CA SER A 79 -7.09 -7.59 -10.27
C SER A 79 -6.37 -6.36 -10.79
N THR A 80 -5.23 -6.00 -10.18
CA THR A 80 -4.52 -4.76 -10.48
C THR A 80 -3.14 -4.97 -11.08
N ASP A 81 -2.69 -6.20 -11.17
CA ASP A 81 -1.29 -6.53 -11.50
C ASP A 81 -0.31 -5.86 -10.53
N GLY A 82 -0.75 -5.69 -9.28
CA GLY A 82 0.02 -5.04 -8.24
C GLY A 82 1.11 -5.90 -7.63
N VAL A 83 1.90 -5.29 -6.76
CA VAL A 83 2.94 -5.98 -5.99
C VAL A 83 2.71 -5.77 -4.50
N ALA A 84 3.19 -6.70 -3.69
CA ALA A 84 3.05 -6.60 -2.24
C ALA A 84 4.38 -6.79 -1.54
N LYS A 85 4.55 -6.10 -0.42
CA LYS A 85 5.56 -6.41 0.59
C LYS A 85 4.83 -6.82 1.85
N VAL A 86 4.86 -8.09 2.16
CA VAL A 86 4.23 -8.66 3.36
C VAL A 86 5.33 -8.86 4.40
N ILE A 87 5.14 -8.25 5.57
CA ILE A 87 6.10 -8.35 6.67
C ILE A 87 5.57 -9.38 7.69
N GLU A 88 6.28 -10.47 7.81
CA GLU A 88 5.91 -11.56 8.72
C GLU A 88 5.91 -11.07 10.16
N ASN A 89 4.83 -11.37 10.90
CA ASN A 89 4.64 -11.03 12.31
C ASN A 89 4.53 -9.54 12.62
N ALA A 90 4.45 -8.66 11.63
CA ALA A 90 4.27 -7.23 11.87
C ALA A 90 2.81 -6.91 12.12
N ASN A 91 2.57 -6.05 13.10
CA ASN A 91 1.24 -5.52 13.40
C ASN A 91 0.92 -4.30 12.53
N HIS A 92 -0.19 -3.63 12.81
CA HIS A 92 -0.60 -2.45 12.05
C HIS A 92 0.41 -1.30 12.10
N GLY A 93 1.17 -1.17 13.17
CA GLY A 93 2.25 -0.20 13.29
C GLY A 93 3.59 -0.65 12.72
N MET A 94 3.64 -1.79 12.05
CA MET A 94 4.85 -2.43 11.54
C MET A 94 5.83 -2.82 12.63
N GLU A 95 5.33 -3.03 13.84
CA GLU A 95 6.13 -3.56 14.94
C GLU A 95 6.23 -5.09 14.84
N VAL A 96 7.43 -5.60 15.05
CA VAL A 96 7.73 -7.03 15.04
C VAL A 96 8.41 -7.42 16.33
N PRO A 97 8.39 -8.72 16.72
CA PRO A 97 9.20 -9.19 17.84
C PRO A 97 10.68 -8.94 17.59
N GLY A 98 11.44 -8.66 18.66
CA GLY A 98 12.89 -8.47 18.57
C GLY A 98 13.37 -7.08 18.88
N GLY A 99 12.48 -6.19 19.28
CA GLY A 99 12.82 -4.84 19.76
C GLY A 99 13.22 -3.86 18.68
N PRO A 100 13.90 -2.75 19.07
CA PRO A 100 14.19 -1.66 18.12
C PRO A 100 15.04 -2.06 16.92
N GLN A 101 15.98 -2.99 17.09
CA GLN A 101 16.82 -3.44 15.97
C GLN A 101 16.00 -4.15 14.92
N ALA A 102 15.08 -5.01 15.33
CA ALA A 102 14.18 -5.70 14.41
C ALA A 102 13.28 -4.71 13.66
N LEU A 103 12.80 -3.68 14.35
CA LEU A 103 12.01 -2.62 13.73
C LEU A 103 12.81 -1.91 12.64
N VAL A 104 14.06 -1.55 12.92
CA VAL A 104 14.94 -0.89 11.95
C VAL A 104 15.13 -1.78 10.70
N GLU A 105 15.35 -3.06 10.90
CA GLU A 105 15.52 -4.01 9.79
C GLU A 105 14.26 -4.08 8.91
N VAL A 106 13.09 -4.09 9.51
CA VAL A 106 11.80 -4.07 8.80
C VAL A 106 11.67 -2.77 7.99
N MET A 107 11.99 -1.64 8.59
CA MET A 107 11.91 -0.35 7.90
C MET A 107 12.84 -0.30 6.69
N ILE A 108 14.05 -0.87 6.82
CA ILE A 108 15.00 -0.95 5.70
C ILE A 108 14.41 -1.81 4.57
N GLU A 109 13.82 -2.96 4.88
CA GLU A 109 13.17 -3.80 3.86
C GLU A 109 12.04 -3.07 3.14
N ILE A 110 11.21 -2.34 3.89
CA ILE A 110 10.11 -1.58 3.31
C ILE A 110 10.64 -0.50 2.38
N VAL A 111 11.63 0.26 2.82
CA VAL A 111 12.23 1.33 2.00
C VAL A 111 12.85 0.77 0.74
N LYS A 112 13.56 -0.35 0.82
CA LYS A 112 14.12 -1.00 -0.36
C LYS A 112 13.04 -1.41 -1.36
N LYS A 113 11.93 -1.95 -0.87
CA LYS A 113 10.82 -2.33 -1.73
C LYS A 113 10.15 -1.12 -2.37
N MET A 114 9.96 -0.05 -1.61
CA MET A 114 9.41 1.20 -2.14
C MET A 114 10.31 1.78 -3.23
N ASN A 115 11.63 1.82 -3.00
CA ASN A 115 12.56 2.33 -4.01
C ASN A 115 12.53 1.50 -5.29
N ALA A 116 12.52 0.18 -5.17
CA ALA A 116 12.41 -0.70 -6.34
C ALA A 116 11.11 -0.45 -7.11
N TYR A 117 10.01 -0.29 -6.38
CA TYR A 117 8.71 -0.01 -6.97
C TYR A 117 8.69 1.35 -7.68
N ILE A 118 9.23 2.39 -7.04
CA ILE A 118 9.28 3.74 -7.62
C ILE A 118 10.06 3.75 -8.92
N GLN A 119 11.14 2.98 -9.01
CA GLN A 119 11.99 2.90 -10.20
C GLN A 119 11.48 1.91 -11.25
N SER A 120 10.47 1.11 -10.93
CA SER A 120 9.88 0.17 -11.89
C SER A 120 9.08 0.92 -12.96
N GLU A 121 8.92 0.30 -14.09
CA GLU A 121 8.14 0.87 -15.21
C GLU A 121 6.71 0.37 -15.29
#